data_3decd16c7d9c67ba1b3280777a341aa4
#
_entry.id   3decd16c7d9c67ba1b3280777a341aa4
#
_cell.length_a   1.000
_cell.length_b   1.000
_cell.length_c   1.000
_cell.angle_alpha   90.00
_cell.angle_beta   90.00
_cell.angle_gamma   90.00
#
_symmetry.space_group_name_H-M   'P 1'
#
loop_
_entity.id
_entity.type
_entity.pdbx_description
1 polymer ?
#
loop_
_entity_poly.entity_id
_entity_poly.type
_entity_poly.pdbx_seq_one_letter_code
_entity_poly.pdbx_strand_id
1 'polypeptide(L)'
;MADPTIDVLKDHFRQLRLPTMGQEFEKVARDAAATNQNFFQFLLRLTETELATRAANAIVTRIKNAEFPVLKDFDTYDFTALPHLSKPKIMELARCEWIEHKYNCCLVGSHGTGKTHVAVGLGLAACRAGLRVRFFTAAELVSQLEKEQKQYTLDRFLGQLERANLLICDELGYVTLSRGGVELLFRVFGDRYERASMLVTSNLPFSEWNQIFQGERMTAALLDRLTHHCHIFEMNGESYRFRESMKSKKSRKSE
;
A
#
# COMPACT_ATOMS: atom_id res chain seq x y z
N MET A 1 -48.12 -7.33 -12.95
CA MET A 1 -48.04 -6.10 -12.17
C MET A 1 -46.87 -6.27 -11.20
N ALA A 2 -46.02 -5.26 -11.07
CA ALA A 2 -44.96 -5.31 -10.06
C ALA A 2 -45.60 -5.31 -8.67
N ASP A 3 -45.10 -6.13 -7.76
CA ASP A 3 -45.59 -6.17 -6.38
C ASP A 3 -45.15 -4.85 -5.69
N PRO A 4 -46.11 -4.03 -5.21
CA PRO A 4 -45.77 -2.76 -4.55
C PRO A 4 -44.86 -2.94 -3.32
N THR A 5 -44.83 -4.11 -2.71
CA THR A 5 -43.96 -4.45 -1.60
C THR A 5 -42.49 -4.45 -2.02
N ILE A 6 -42.19 -4.87 -3.26
CA ILE A 6 -40.84 -4.90 -3.82
C ILE A 6 -40.25 -3.48 -3.93
N ASP A 7 -41.03 -2.53 -4.41
CA ASP A 7 -40.59 -1.15 -4.57
C ASP A 7 -40.35 -0.48 -3.22
N VAL A 8 -41.19 -0.75 -2.24
CA VAL A 8 -41.03 -0.28 -0.85
C VAL A 8 -39.73 -0.85 -0.24
N LEU A 9 -39.48 -2.15 -0.42
CA LEU A 9 -38.23 -2.78 0.07
C LEU A 9 -37.00 -2.18 -0.59
N LYS A 10 -37.02 -1.93 -1.90
CA LYS A 10 -35.90 -1.27 -2.61
C LYS A 10 -35.58 0.13 -2.03
N ASP A 11 -36.66 0.87 -1.72
CA ASP A 11 -36.48 2.20 -1.11
C ASP A 11 -35.92 2.10 0.32
N HIS A 12 -36.40 1.20 1.13
CA HIS A 12 -35.86 0.94 2.47
C HIS A 12 -34.39 0.52 2.43
N PHE A 13 -33.99 -0.39 1.53
CA PHE A 13 -32.58 -0.76 1.38
C PHE A 13 -31.71 0.42 0.97
N ARG A 14 -32.22 1.33 0.13
CA ARG A 14 -31.50 2.56 -0.25
C ARG A 14 -31.33 3.48 0.96
N GLN A 15 -32.38 3.72 1.75
CA GLN A 15 -32.35 4.54 2.96
C GLN A 15 -31.39 3.96 4.01
N LEU A 16 -31.39 2.63 4.19
CA LEU A 16 -30.51 1.90 5.09
C LEU A 16 -29.07 1.75 4.55
N ARG A 17 -28.80 2.23 3.33
CA ARG A 17 -27.50 2.11 2.66
C ARG A 17 -27.05 0.64 2.49
N LEU A 18 -27.98 -0.22 2.05
CA LEU A 18 -27.77 -1.64 1.76
C LEU A 18 -27.92 -1.91 0.25
N PRO A 19 -27.05 -1.37 -0.61
CA PRO A 19 -27.23 -1.40 -2.05
C PRO A 19 -27.22 -2.81 -2.64
N THR A 20 -26.37 -3.70 -2.13
CA THR A 20 -26.27 -5.09 -2.62
C THR A 20 -27.53 -5.88 -2.26
N MET A 21 -28.03 -5.72 -1.02
CA MET A 21 -29.31 -6.32 -0.64
C MET A 21 -30.43 -5.84 -1.55
N GLY A 22 -30.50 -4.53 -1.84
CA GLY A 22 -31.49 -3.96 -2.73
C GLY A 22 -31.42 -4.47 -4.19
N GLN A 23 -30.27 -4.90 -4.65
CA GLN A 23 -30.08 -5.48 -5.98
C GLN A 23 -30.36 -6.99 -6.03
N GLU A 24 -29.96 -7.72 -4.99
CA GLU A 24 -29.92 -9.19 -5.01
C GLU A 24 -31.12 -9.87 -4.32
N PHE A 25 -31.90 -9.15 -3.48
CA PHE A 25 -32.92 -9.79 -2.63
C PHE A 25 -33.97 -10.58 -3.43
N GLU A 26 -34.42 -10.09 -4.59
CA GLU A 26 -35.43 -10.79 -5.42
C GLU A 26 -34.86 -12.11 -5.97
N LYS A 27 -33.58 -12.11 -6.37
CA LYS A 27 -32.91 -13.31 -6.86
C LYS A 27 -32.69 -14.30 -5.73
N VAL A 28 -32.17 -13.83 -4.59
CA VAL A 28 -31.95 -14.68 -3.41
C VAL A 28 -33.25 -15.26 -2.87
N ALA A 29 -34.36 -14.50 -2.92
CA ALA A 29 -35.69 -14.99 -2.52
C ALA A 29 -36.21 -16.11 -3.43
N ARG A 30 -36.04 -15.96 -4.76
CA ARG A 30 -36.42 -17.01 -5.73
C ARG A 30 -35.60 -18.28 -5.52
N ASP A 31 -34.27 -18.13 -5.35
CA ASP A 31 -33.36 -19.25 -5.09
C ASP A 31 -33.74 -19.98 -3.78
N ALA A 32 -34.03 -19.22 -2.72
CA ALA A 32 -34.43 -19.76 -1.41
C ALA A 32 -35.71 -20.55 -1.49
N ALA A 33 -36.72 -20.03 -2.22
CA ALA A 33 -37.97 -20.73 -2.46
C ALA A 33 -37.77 -22.03 -3.26
N ALA A 34 -36.92 -22.01 -4.30
CA ALA A 34 -36.62 -23.18 -5.12
C ALA A 34 -35.89 -24.29 -4.34
N THR A 35 -35.16 -23.93 -3.30
CA THR A 35 -34.35 -24.85 -2.47
C THR A 35 -34.99 -25.17 -1.11
N ASN A 36 -36.24 -24.75 -0.85
CA ASN A 36 -36.95 -24.89 0.43
C ASN A 36 -36.14 -24.34 1.64
N GLN A 37 -35.40 -23.27 1.47
CA GLN A 37 -34.71 -22.61 2.56
C GLN A 37 -35.69 -21.91 3.49
N ASN A 38 -35.41 -21.92 4.79
CA ASN A 38 -36.22 -21.16 5.75
C ASN A 38 -35.88 -19.66 5.70
N PHE A 39 -36.68 -18.81 6.32
CA PHE A 39 -36.51 -17.36 6.33
C PHE A 39 -35.20 -16.91 6.94
N PHE A 40 -34.66 -17.62 7.92
CA PHE A 40 -33.35 -17.28 8.55
C PHE A 40 -32.20 -17.54 7.58
N GLN A 41 -32.25 -18.65 6.85
CA GLN A 41 -31.25 -18.99 5.83
C GLN A 41 -31.25 -17.97 4.67
N PHE A 42 -32.45 -17.58 4.21
CA PHE A 42 -32.62 -16.51 3.22
C PHE A 42 -31.97 -15.19 3.70
N LEU A 43 -32.31 -14.75 4.92
CA LEU A 43 -31.80 -13.49 5.48
C LEU A 43 -30.29 -13.55 5.71
N LEU A 44 -29.77 -14.67 6.21
CA LEU A 44 -28.34 -14.89 6.40
C LEU A 44 -27.59 -14.75 5.07
N ARG A 45 -28.02 -15.48 4.04
CA ARG A 45 -27.40 -15.42 2.71
C ARG A 45 -27.39 -14.00 2.13
N LEU A 46 -28.50 -13.27 2.29
CA LEU A 46 -28.64 -11.91 1.80
C LEU A 46 -27.70 -10.94 2.52
N THR A 47 -27.59 -11.05 3.84
CA THR A 47 -26.69 -10.22 4.65
C THR A 47 -25.21 -10.55 4.41
N GLU A 48 -24.86 -11.82 4.25
CA GLU A 48 -23.50 -12.25 3.87
C GLU A 48 -23.08 -11.68 2.52
N THR A 49 -23.99 -11.65 1.54
CA THR A 49 -23.71 -11.06 0.22
C THR A 49 -23.43 -9.56 0.33
N GLU A 50 -24.19 -8.81 1.12
CA GLU A 50 -23.94 -7.38 1.40
C GLU A 50 -22.55 -7.18 2.06
N LEU A 51 -22.26 -7.96 3.11
CA LEU A 51 -21.00 -7.87 3.84
C LEU A 51 -19.78 -8.19 2.94
N ALA A 52 -19.87 -9.25 2.14
CA ALA A 52 -18.82 -9.63 1.21
C ALA A 52 -18.55 -8.53 0.17
N THR A 53 -19.62 -7.98 -0.42
CA THR A 53 -19.48 -6.88 -1.40
C THR A 53 -18.90 -5.63 -0.77
N ARG A 54 -19.33 -5.27 0.45
CA ARG A 54 -18.74 -4.13 1.18
C ARG A 54 -17.27 -4.32 1.47
N ALA A 55 -16.89 -5.51 1.92
CA ALA A 55 -15.48 -5.83 2.18
C ALA A 55 -14.63 -5.70 0.90
N ALA A 56 -15.10 -6.25 -0.22
CA ALA A 56 -14.44 -6.13 -1.51
C ALA A 56 -14.29 -4.67 -1.96
N ASN A 57 -15.38 -3.89 -1.91
CA ASN A 57 -15.37 -2.48 -2.27
C ASN A 57 -14.46 -1.64 -1.37
N ALA A 58 -14.38 -1.97 -0.09
CA ALA A 58 -13.48 -1.31 0.85
C ALA A 58 -12.01 -1.55 0.50
N ILE A 59 -11.65 -2.78 0.07
CA ILE A 59 -10.30 -3.10 -0.42
C ILE A 59 -9.96 -2.27 -1.66
N VAL A 60 -10.85 -2.27 -2.67
CA VAL A 60 -10.67 -1.48 -3.90
C VAL A 60 -10.46 0.01 -3.58
N THR A 61 -11.25 0.55 -2.66
CA THR A 61 -11.14 1.95 -2.23
C THR A 61 -9.80 2.22 -1.55
N ARG A 62 -9.32 1.32 -0.67
CA ARG A 62 -8.01 1.47 -0.02
C ARG A 62 -6.87 1.43 -1.03
N ILE A 63 -6.91 0.50 -1.99
CA ILE A 63 -5.90 0.39 -3.05
C ILE A 63 -5.88 1.67 -3.90
N LYS A 64 -7.05 2.19 -4.28
CA LYS A 64 -7.16 3.46 -5.02
C LYS A 64 -6.58 4.63 -4.24
N ASN A 65 -6.89 4.72 -2.94
CA ASN A 65 -6.43 5.81 -2.08
C ASN A 65 -4.94 5.71 -1.72
N ALA A 66 -4.33 4.55 -1.87
CA ALA A 66 -2.90 4.36 -1.67
C ALA A 66 -2.05 5.02 -2.76
N GLU A 67 -2.61 5.22 -3.97
CA GLU A 67 -1.97 5.87 -5.11
C GLU A 67 -0.69 5.16 -5.59
N PHE A 68 -0.75 3.82 -5.66
CA PHE A 68 0.37 3.04 -6.20
C PHE A 68 0.62 3.37 -7.68
N PRO A 69 1.89 3.53 -8.12
CA PRO A 69 2.21 3.87 -9.51
C PRO A 69 1.83 2.75 -10.50
N VAL A 70 2.00 1.50 -10.07
CA VAL A 70 1.62 0.28 -10.81
C VAL A 70 1.25 -0.79 -9.80
N LEU A 71 0.15 -1.49 -10.03
CA LEU A 71 -0.22 -2.63 -9.18
C LEU A 71 0.67 -3.83 -9.51
N LYS A 72 1.52 -4.21 -8.56
CA LYS A 72 2.47 -5.34 -8.65
C LYS A 72 2.30 -6.23 -7.44
N ASP A 73 1.72 -7.40 -7.66
CA ASP A 73 1.53 -8.43 -6.63
C ASP A 73 2.75 -9.36 -6.53
N PHE A 74 2.85 -10.10 -5.45
CA PHE A 74 3.88 -11.13 -5.25
C PHE A 74 3.73 -12.33 -6.19
N ASP A 75 2.54 -12.55 -6.77
CA ASP A 75 2.31 -13.60 -7.77
C ASP A 75 3.16 -13.38 -9.04
N THR A 76 3.50 -12.14 -9.35
CA THR A 76 4.32 -11.76 -10.50
C THR A 76 5.78 -11.48 -10.14
N TYR A 77 6.17 -11.64 -8.86
CA TYR A 77 7.54 -11.38 -8.42
C TYR A 77 8.42 -12.61 -8.54
N ASP A 78 9.49 -12.50 -9.32
CA ASP A 78 10.48 -13.57 -9.46
C ASP A 78 11.52 -13.55 -8.32
N PHE A 79 11.25 -14.29 -7.24
CA PHE A 79 12.17 -14.43 -6.11
C PHE A 79 13.49 -15.12 -6.49
N THR A 80 13.54 -15.88 -7.60
CA THR A 80 14.78 -16.54 -8.04
C THR A 80 15.80 -15.55 -8.59
N ALA A 81 15.32 -14.37 -9.00
CA ALA A 81 16.18 -13.29 -9.50
C ALA A 81 17.10 -12.69 -8.42
N LEU A 82 16.74 -12.81 -7.14
CA LEU A 82 17.49 -12.34 -5.98
C LEU A 82 17.58 -13.45 -4.93
N PRO A 83 18.50 -14.41 -5.06
CA PRO A 83 18.61 -15.56 -4.15
C PRO A 83 18.84 -15.18 -2.68
N HIS A 84 19.40 -14.01 -2.42
CA HIS A 84 19.65 -13.49 -1.07
C HIS A 84 18.40 -12.89 -0.41
N LEU A 85 17.37 -12.56 -1.20
CA LEU A 85 16.09 -12.08 -0.66
C LEU A 85 15.27 -13.26 -0.15
N SER A 86 15.14 -13.37 1.16
CA SER A 86 14.36 -14.46 1.78
C SER A 86 12.87 -14.31 1.46
N LYS A 87 12.35 -15.14 0.53
CA LYS A 87 10.91 -15.23 0.25
C LYS A 87 10.08 -15.46 1.52
N PRO A 88 10.44 -16.41 2.44
CA PRO A 88 9.67 -16.60 3.67
C PRO A 88 9.53 -15.33 4.51
N LYS A 89 10.63 -14.56 4.69
CA LYS A 89 10.60 -13.30 5.45
C LYS A 89 9.70 -12.24 4.79
N ILE A 90 9.73 -12.11 3.46
CA ILE A 90 8.84 -11.19 2.75
C ILE A 90 7.37 -11.63 2.90
N MET A 91 7.09 -12.93 2.81
CA MET A 91 5.73 -13.45 2.98
C MET A 91 5.24 -13.34 4.44
N GLU A 92 6.13 -13.38 5.41
CA GLU A 92 5.83 -13.07 6.82
C GLU A 92 5.40 -11.59 6.96
N LEU A 93 6.16 -10.65 6.36
CA LEU A 93 5.78 -9.23 6.35
C LEU A 93 4.43 -8.97 5.65
N ALA A 94 4.08 -9.79 4.65
CA ALA A 94 2.79 -9.69 3.98
C ALA A 94 1.59 -10.03 4.89
N ARG A 95 1.81 -10.60 6.09
CA ARG A 95 0.78 -10.76 7.14
C ARG A 95 0.47 -9.47 7.86
N CYS A 96 1.31 -8.42 7.69
CA CYS A 96 1.11 -7.07 8.20
C CYS A 96 1.22 -6.88 9.73
N GLU A 97 1.60 -7.89 10.49
CA GLU A 97 1.76 -7.81 11.96
C GLU A 97 2.77 -6.72 12.37
N TRP A 98 3.85 -6.55 11.59
CA TRP A 98 4.83 -5.49 11.81
C TRP A 98 4.23 -4.07 11.74
N ILE A 99 3.17 -3.87 10.96
CA ILE A 99 2.48 -2.58 10.87
C ILE A 99 1.66 -2.33 12.15
N GLU A 100 1.05 -3.36 12.71
CA GLU A 100 0.32 -3.27 13.97
C GLU A 100 1.26 -2.91 15.13
N HIS A 101 2.48 -3.47 15.11
CA HIS A 101 3.54 -3.16 16.07
C HIS A 101 4.28 -1.84 15.83
N LYS A 102 3.91 -1.08 14.78
CA LYS A 102 4.57 0.19 14.40
C LYS A 102 6.03 0.02 13.99
N TYR A 103 6.42 -1.15 13.54
CA TYR A 103 7.75 -1.39 13.00
C TYR A 103 7.89 -0.81 11.60
N ASN A 104 9.11 -0.55 11.19
CA ASN A 104 9.45 -0.06 9.86
C ASN A 104 9.99 -1.17 8.98
N CYS A 105 10.08 -0.88 7.68
CA CYS A 105 10.75 -1.74 6.72
C CYS A 105 11.63 -0.91 5.79
N CYS A 106 12.89 -1.32 5.61
CA CYS A 106 13.81 -0.69 4.68
C CYS A 106 14.26 -1.69 3.61
N LEU A 107 14.07 -1.34 2.35
CA LEU A 107 14.55 -2.09 1.20
C LEU A 107 15.68 -1.29 0.55
N VAL A 108 16.92 -1.73 0.76
CA VAL A 108 18.14 -1.00 0.33
C VAL A 108 18.90 -1.84 -0.69
N GLY A 109 19.44 -1.23 -1.74
CA GLY A 109 20.29 -1.95 -2.70
C GLY A 109 20.22 -1.43 -4.13
N SER A 110 20.86 -2.14 -5.05
CA SER A 110 21.12 -1.72 -6.41
C SER A 110 19.86 -1.40 -7.21
N HIS A 111 19.99 -0.59 -8.27
CA HIS A 111 18.89 -0.26 -9.17
C HIS A 111 18.32 -1.49 -9.89
N GLY A 112 17.01 -1.51 -10.11
CA GLY A 112 16.36 -2.55 -10.91
C GLY A 112 16.22 -3.91 -10.22
N THR A 113 16.51 -4.03 -8.92
CA THR A 113 16.39 -5.27 -8.13
C THR A 113 14.98 -5.57 -7.63
N GLY A 114 13.99 -4.72 -7.94
CA GLY A 114 12.58 -4.98 -7.60
C GLY A 114 12.13 -4.43 -6.24
N LYS A 115 12.88 -3.50 -5.62
CA LYS A 115 12.50 -2.84 -4.34
C LYS A 115 11.09 -2.27 -4.37
N THR A 116 10.78 -1.44 -5.38
CA THR A 116 9.44 -0.88 -5.59
C THR A 116 8.37 -1.96 -5.74
N HIS A 117 8.69 -3.08 -6.43
CA HIS A 117 7.75 -4.20 -6.58
C HIS A 117 7.41 -4.81 -5.21
N VAL A 118 8.44 -5.09 -4.39
CA VAL A 118 8.23 -5.61 -3.02
C VAL A 118 7.46 -4.60 -2.18
N ALA A 119 7.81 -3.30 -2.25
CA ALA A 119 7.11 -2.25 -1.51
C ALA A 119 5.62 -2.17 -1.88
N VAL A 120 5.29 -2.21 -3.18
CA VAL A 120 3.90 -2.22 -3.67
C VAL A 120 3.20 -3.51 -3.25
N GLY A 121 3.86 -4.68 -3.36
CA GLY A 121 3.30 -5.96 -2.93
C GLY A 121 2.93 -5.98 -1.44
N LEU A 122 3.81 -5.48 -0.56
CA LEU A 122 3.52 -5.32 0.87
C LEU A 122 2.40 -4.30 1.12
N GLY A 123 2.38 -3.19 0.37
CA GLY A 123 1.30 -2.21 0.43
C GLY A 123 -0.06 -2.76 0.02
N LEU A 124 -0.11 -3.59 -1.04
CA LEU A 124 -1.33 -4.29 -1.48
C LEU A 124 -1.81 -5.29 -0.42
N ALA A 125 -0.89 -6.04 0.19
CA ALA A 125 -1.21 -6.94 1.30
C ALA A 125 -1.82 -6.17 2.48
N ALA A 126 -1.25 -5.02 2.85
CA ALA A 126 -1.78 -4.14 3.90
C ALA A 126 -3.19 -3.60 3.56
N CYS A 127 -3.44 -3.17 2.31
CA CYS A 127 -4.78 -2.75 1.88
C CYS A 127 -5.82 -3.89 2.00
N ARG A 128 -5.44 -5.13 1.65
CA ARG A 128 -6.29 -6.32 1.78
C ARG A 128 -6.54 -6.67 3.25
N ALA A 129 -5.54 -6.50 4.12
CA ALA A 129 -5.67 -6.65 5.56
C ALA A 129 -6.48 -5.54 6.25
N GLY A 130 -7.01 -4.56 5.49
CA GLY A 130 -7.85 -3.50 6.03
C GLY A 130 -7.12 -2.23 6.44
N LEU A 131 -5.81 -2.17 6.26
CA LEU A 131 -4.97 -1.04 6.64
C LEU A 131 -4.98 0.07 5.58
N ARG A 132 -4.84 1.32 6.04
CA ARG A 132 -4.73 2.49 5.17
C ARG A 132 -3.27 2.69 4.79
N VAL A 133 -3.01 2.71 3.48
CA VAL A 133 -1.67 2.88 2.91
C VAL A 133 -1.62 4.18 2.10
N ARG A 134 -0.49 4.86 2.14
CA ARG A 134 -0.15 5.94 1.21
C ARG A 134 1.21 5.64 0.59
N PHE A 135 1.29 5.84 -0.71
CA PHE A 135 2.52 5.64 -1.47
C PHE A 135 2.95 6.98 -2.08
N PHE A 136 4.23 7.29 -1.94
CA PHE A 136 4.88 8.40 -2.62
C PHE A 136 6.30 8.00 -2.99
N THR A 137 6.82 8.50 -4.09
CA THR A 137 8.27 8.64 -4.22
C THR A 137 8.75 9.75 -3.27
N ALA A 138 10.01 9.70 -2.84
CA ALA A 138 10.57 10.74 -1.97
C ALA A 138 10.46 12.14 -2.61
N ALA A 139 10.67 12.22 -3.93
CA ALA A 139 10.54 13.47 -4.68
C ALA A 139 9.11 14.00 -4.70
N GLU A 140 8.12 13.14 -4.94
CA GLU A 140 6.70 13.52 -4.92
C GLU A 140 6.26 13.96 -3.53
N LEU A 141 6.67 13.22 -2.48
CA LEU A 141 6.33 13.57 -1.09
C LEU A 141 6.87 14.95 -0.74
N VAL A 142 8.15 15.22 -1.04
CA VAL A 142 8.77 16.52 -0.77
C VAL A 142 8.09 17.63 -1.57
N SER A 143 7.86 17.41 -2.86
CA SER A 143 7.16 18.40 -3.71
C SER A 143 5.77 18.74 -3.17
N GLN A 144 5.02 17.73 -2.70
CA GLN A 144 3.70 17.95 -2.10
C GLN A 144 3.80 18.69 -0.77
N LEU A 145 4.74 18.32 0.10
CA LEU A 145 4.97 19.02 1.39
C LEU A 145 5.31 20.50 1.19
N GLU A 146 6.21 20.82 0.26
CA GLU A 146 6.58 22.19 -0.07
C GLU A 146 5.40 23.00 -0.65
N LYS A 147 4.58 22.36 -1.50
CA LYS A 147 3.37 22.96 -2.06
C LYS A 147 2.37 23.27 -0.95
N GLU A 148 2.08 22.32 -0.07
CA GLU A 148 1.16 22.49 1.05
C GLU A 148 1.65 23.55 2.04
N GLN A 149 2.96 23.65 2.26
CA GLN A 149 3.57 24.68 3.08
C GLN A 149 3.34 26.09 2.48
N LYS A 150 3.55 26.25 1.17
CA LYS A 150 3.29 27.51 0.46
C LYS A 150 1.82 27.91 0.47
N GLN A 151 0.91 26.94 0.54
CA GLN A 151 -0.55 27.14 0.56
C GLN A 151 -1.12 27.27 1.99
N TYR A 152 -0.29 27.19 3.03
CA TYR A 152 -0.71 27.20 4.45
C TYR A 152 -1.65 26.05 4.81
N THR A 153 -1.55 24.91 4.11
CA THR A 153 -2.35 23.71 4.32
C THR A 153 -1.54 22.50 4.81
N LEU A 154 -0.26 22.74 5.17
CA LEU A 154 0.67 21.68 5.57
C LEU A 154 0.15 20.82 6.74
N ASP A 155 -0.38 21.43 7.79
CA ASP A 155 -0.85 20.68 8.97
C ASP A 155 -2.04 19.77 8.63
N ARG A 156 -2.90 20.18 7.69
CA ARG A 156 -3.98 19.34 7.16
C ARG A 156 -3.43 18.13 6.41
N PHE A 157 -2.40 18.34 5.60
CA PHE A 157 -1.76 17.25 4.84
C PHE A 157 -1.01 16.29 5.75
N LEU A 158 -0.24 16.80 6.72
CA LEU A 158 0.42 15.98 7.74
C LEU A 158 -0.60 15.13 8.50
N GLY A 159 -1.74 15.70 8.91
CA GLY A 159 -2.82 14.94 9.53
C GLY A 159 -3.45 13.87 8.63
N GLN A 160 -3.39 14.02 7.30
CA GLN A 160 -3.77 12.94 6.37
C GLN A 160 -2.74 11.81 6.34
N LEU A 161 -1.45 12.16 6.36
CA LEU A 161 -0.37 11.19 6.42
C LEU A 161 -0.40 10.41 7.74
N GLU A 162 -0.65 11.07 8.87
CA GLU A 162 -0.77 10.42 10.20
C GLU A 162 -1.87 9.37 10.25
N ARG A 163 -2.97 9.55 9.51
CA ARG A 163 -4.07 8.58 9.43
C ARG A 163 -3.72 7.31 8.67
N ALA A 164 -2.64 7.31 7.89
CA ALA A 164 -2.17 6.12 7.19
C ALA A 164 -1.46 5.18 8.16
N ASN A 165 -1.86 3.91 8.19
CA ASN A 165 -1.18 2.89 8.98
C ASN A 165 0.23 2.60 8.43
N LEU A 166 0.38 2.68 7.10
CA LEU A 166 1.65 2.50 6.41
C LEU A 166 1.88 3.65 5.42
N LEU A 167 3.02 4.32 5.53
CA LEU A 167 3.52 5.26 4.53
C LEU A 167 4.69 4.61 3.78
N ILE A 168 4.56 4.48 2.47
CA ILE A 168 5.63 4.01 1.59
C ILE A 168 6.31 5.23 0.98
N CYS A 169 7.62 5.36 1.24
CA CYS A 169 8.50 6.37 0.67
C CYS A 169 9.49 5.67 -0.26
N ASP A 170 9.17 5.66 -1.55
CA ASP A 170 9.97 4.98 -2.58
C ASP A 170 11.06 5.89 -3.13
N GLU A 171 12.18 5.30 -3.58
CA GLU A 171 13.27 5.99 -4.27
C GLU A 171 13.96 7.09 -3.44
N LEU A 172 14.11 6.91 -2.12
CA LEU A 172 14.82 7.84 -1.27
C LEU A 172 16.32 7.87 -1.66
N GLY A 173 16.82 9.08 -1.98
CA GLY A 173 18.20 9.29 -2.42
C GLY A 173 18.42 9.17 -3.93
N TYR A 174 17.37 8.98 -4.73
CA TYR A 174 17.48 8.95 -6.18
C TYR A 174 17.64 10.36 -6.79
N VAL A 175 17.03 11.36 -6.17
CA VAL A 175 17.09 12.76 -6.59
C VAL A 175 17.56 13.62 -5.42
N THR A 176 18.34 14.65 -5.70
CA THR A 176 18.74 15.64 -4.70
C THR A 176 17.51 16.45 -4.27
N LEU A 177 17.25 16.49 -2.98
CA LEU A 177 16.14 17.22 -2.39
C LEU A 177 16.58 18.64 -2.00
N SER A 178 15.65 19.59 -2.00
CA SER A 178 15.90 20.94 -1.47
C SER A 178 16.11 20.89 0.05
N ARG A 179 16.84 21.86 0.63
CA ARG A 179 17.04 21.91 2.07
C ARG A 179 15.72 22.00 2.85
N GLY A 180 14.78 22.85 2.42
CA GLY A 180 13.47 22.94 3.05
C GLY A 180 12.66 21.64 2.93
N GLY A 181 12.77 20.97 1.78
CA GLY A 181 12.14 19.67 1.56
C GLY A 181 12.70 18.57 2.46
N VAL A 182 14.02 18.57 2.70
CA VAL A 182 14.66 17.65 3.63
C VAL A 182 14.17 17.86 5.07
N GLU A 183 14.03 19.12 5.52
CA GLU A 183 13.49 19.44 6.85
C GLU A 183 12.03 18.97 7.02
N LEU A 184 11.21 19.17 5.98
CA LEU A 184 9.83 18.68 5.96
C LEU A 184 9.74 17.15 5.96
N LEU A 185 10.59 16.50 5.19
CA LEU A 185 10.66 15.03 5.18
C LEU A 185 11.10 14.49 6.54
N PHE A 186 12.09 15.11 7.18
CA PHE A 186 12.54 14.77 8.54
C PHE A 186 11.38 14.92 9.55
N ARG A 187 10.54 15.96 9.43
CA ARG A 187 9.34 16.13 10.26
C ARG A 187 8.39 14.94 10.07
N VAL A 188 8.09 14.54 8.83
CA VAL A 188 7.22 13.38 8.55
C VAL A 188 7.75 12.10 9.20
N PHE A 189 9.06 11.83 9.12
CA PHE A 189 9.67 10.66 9.76
C PHE A 189 9.57 10.74 11.28
N GLY A 190 9.80 11.94 11.87
CA GLY A 190 9.68 12.17 13.30
C GLY A 190 8.26 12.01 13.83
N ASP A 191 7.28 12.54 13.13
CA ASP A 191 5.85 12.47 13.51
C ASP A 191 5.32 11.03 13.48
N ARG A 192 5.93 10.16 12.67
CA ARG A 192 5.55 8.73 12.55
C ARG A 192 6.29 7.80 13.50
N TYR A 193 7.40 8.24 14.08
CA TYR A 193 8.18 7.41 15.00
C TYR A 193 7.32 6.85 16.14
N GLU A 194 7.31 5.52 16.31
CA GLU A 194 6.49 4.73 17.24
C GLU A 194 4.96 4.90 17.14
N ARG A 195 4.48 5.67 16.17
CA ARG A 195 3.05 5.94 15.98
C ARG A 195 2.46 5.21 14.79
N ALA A 196 3.22 5.09 13.71
CA ALA A 196 2.79 4.43 12.49
C ALA A 196 3.99 3.95 11.66
N SER A 197 3.81 2.90 10.89
CA SER A 197 4.86 2.26 10.13
C SER A 197 5.26 3.03 8.88
N MET A 198 6.54 2.93 8.53
CA MET A 198 7.09 3.38 7.27
C MET A 198 7.74 2.22 6.53
N LEU A 199 7.60 2.22 5.20
CA LEU A 199 8.40 1.40 4.30
C LEU A 199 9.20 2.33 3.42
N VAL A 200 10.51 2.22 3.47
CA VAL A 200 11.42 3.07 2.70
C VAL A 200 12.20 2.23 1.72
N THR A 201 12.28 2.65 0.47
CA THR A 201 13.22 2.07 -0.48
C THR A 201 14.32 3.05 -0.82
N SER A 202 15.55 2.57 -0.93
CA SER A 202 16.69 3.39 -1.31
C SER A 202 17.67 2.60 -2.17
N ASN A 203 18.34 3.28 -3.09
CA ASN A 203 19.46 2.75 -3.83
C ASN A 203 20.80 3.04 -3.13
N LEU A 204 20.80 3.91 -2.11
CA LEU A 204 21.97 4.27 -1.33
C LEU A 204 22.02 3.44 -0.05
N PRO A 205 23.18 2.91 0.33
CA PRO A 205 23.39 2.33 1.65
C PRO A 205 23.22 3.39 2.74
N PHE A 206 22.87 3.00 3.95
CA PHE A 206 22.68 3.95 5.05
C PHE A 206 23.88 4.87 5.32
N SER A 207 25.10 4.40 5.07
CA SER A 207 26.32 5.18 5.19
C SER A 207 26.38 6.40 4.26
N GLU A 208 25.61 6.40 3.18
CA GLU A 208 25.56 7.49 2.20
C GLU A 208 24.34 8.41 2.37
N TRP A 209 23.45 8.16 3.33
CA TRP A 209 22.26 8.98 3.55
C TRP A 209 22.55 10.40 4.02
N ASN A 210 23.78 10.68 4.49
CA ASN A 210 24.23 12.04 4.75
C ASN A 210 24.17 12.95 3.50
N GLN A 211 24.25 12.37 2.29
CA GLN A 211 24.10 13.09 1.02
C GLN A 211 22.63 13.52 0.79
N ILE A 212 21.66 12.76 1.34
CA ILE A 212 20.22 13.05 1.21
C ILE A 212 19.83 14.14 2.21
N PHE A 213 20.22 13.97 3.49
CA PHE A 213 19.76 14.80 4.59
C PHE A 213 20.67 15.98 4.90
N GLN A 214 21.71 16.20 4.08
CA GLN A 214 22.61 17.38 4.09
C GLN A 214 23.19 17.69 5.48
N GLY A 215 23.48 16.68 6.29
CA GLY A 215 24.11 16.85 7.60
C GLY A 215 24.15 15.57 8.42
N GLU A 216 25.32 15.29 9.01
CA GLU A 216 25.56 14.07 9.79
C GLU A 216 24.61 13.93 10.99
N ARG A 217 24.36 15.04 11.72
CA ARG A 217 23.48 15.00 12.91
C ARG A 217 22.03 14.67 12.56
N MET A 218 21.50 15.27 11.49
CA MET A 218 20.13 15.02 11.03
C MET A 218 19.98 13.59 10.54
N THR A 219 20.97 13.12 9.76
CA THR A 219 21.02 11.75 9.25
C THR A 219 21.07 10.73 10.39
N ALA A 220 21.94 10.93 11.36
CA ALA A 220 22.06 10.06 12.53
C ALA A 220 20.75 9.98 13.34
N ALA A 221 20.11 11.12 13.61
CA ALA A 221 18.86 11.17 14.35
C ALA A 221 17.68 10.52 13.59
N LEU A 222 17.69 10.62 12.25
CA LEU A 222 16.68 9.98 11.42
C LEU A 222 16.89 8.47 11.35
N LEU A 223 18.13 8.03 11.12
CA LEU A 223 18.47 6.61 11.07
C LEU A 223 18.19 5.92 12.40
N ASP A 224 18.55 6.54 13.53
CA ASP A 224 18.24 6.03 14.86
C ASP A 224 16.74 5.73 15.02
N ARG A 225 15.87 6.67 14.65
CA ARG A 225 14.41 6.50 14.72
C ARG A 225 13.88 5.48 13.72
N LEU A 226 14.37 5.52 12.48
CA LEU A 226 13.87 4.66 11.41
C LEU A 226 14.26 3.19 11.67
N THR A 227 15.50 2.96 12.18
CA THR A 227 16.05 1.61 12.34
C THR A 227 15.80 1.00 13.72
N HIS A 228 15.26 1.75 14.67
CA HIS A 228 15.02 1.28 16.05
C HIS A 228 14.19 -0.01 16.09
N HIS A 229 13.10 -0.07 15.31
CA HIS A 229 12.30 -1.28 15.10
C HIS A 229 12.07 -1.44 13.59
N CYS A 230 13.03 -2.05 12.88
CA CYS A 230 13.03 -2.06 11.42
C CYS A 230 13.45 -3.41 10.84
N HIS A 231 12.66 -3.88 9.88
CA HIS A 231 13.05 -4.99 9.02
C HIS A 231 13.89 -4.43 7.86
N ILE A 232 15.16 -4.81 7.80
CA ILE A 232 16.09 -4.32 6.78
C ILE A 232 16.37 -5.46 5.80
N PHE A 233 16.17 -5.19 4.50
CA PHE A 233 16.48 -6.11 3.42
C PHE A 233 17.48 -5.47 2.45
N GLU A 234 18.60 -6.14 2.27
CA GLU A 234 19.56 -5.79 1.24
C GLU A 234 19.20 -6.48 -0.06
N MET A 235 18.93 -5.69 -1.09
CA MET A 235 18.48 -6.15 -2.40
C MET A 235 19.56 -5.80 -3.45
N ASN A 236 20.73 -6.41 -3.29
CA ASN A 236 21.87 -6.23 -4.18
C ASN A 236 21.89 -7.32 -5.25
N GLY A 237 22.12 -6.95 -6.50
CA GLY A 237 22.16 -7.89 -7.61
C GLY A 237 22.08 -7.22 -8.97
N GLU A 238 22.06 -8.02 -10.02
CA GLU A 238 21.86 -7.52 -11.38
C GLU A 238 20.44 -6.98 -11.57
N SER A 239 20.33 -5.93 -12.38
CA SER A 239 19.03 -5.36 -12.72
C SER A 239 18.15 -6.35 -13.48
N TYR A 240 17.01 -6.71 -12.89
CA TYR A 240 15.99 -7.52 -13.54
C TYR A 240 15.49 -6.89 -14.86
N ARG A 241 15.31 -5.57 -14.88
CA ARG A 241 14.90 -4.82 -16.08
C ARG A 241 15.93 -4.96 -17.20
N PHE A 242 17.21 -4.95 -16.87
CA PHE A 242 18.28 -5.14 -17.86
C PHE A 242 18.28 -6.56 -18.42
N ARG A 243 18.15 -7.59 -17.56
CA ARG A 243 18.07 -9.00 -17.98
C ARG A 243 16.87 -9.25 -18.91
N GLU A 244 15.70 -8.74 -18.58
CA GLU A 244 14.49 -8.85 -19.41
C GLU A 244 14.67 -8.17 -20.79
N SER A 245 15.26 -6.98 -20.81
CA SER A 245 15.52 -6.28 -22.07
C SER A 245 16.51 -7.03 -22.97
N MET A 246 17.48 -7.73 -22.39
CA MET A 246 18.43 -8.55 -23.14
C MET A 246 17.81 -9.86 -23.66
N LYS A 247 16.89 -10.49 -22.92
CA LYS A 247 16.14 -11.67 -23.36
C LYS A 247 15.23 -11.31 -24.55
N SER A 248 14.51 -10.21 -24.47
CA SER A 248 13.61 -9.77 -25.55
C SER A 248 14.34 -9.38 -26.84
N LYS A 249 15.59 -8.88 -26.73
CA LYS A 249 16.45 -8.62 -27.91
C LYS A 249 17.00 -9.92 -28.54
N LYS A 250 17.24 -10.97 -27.75
CA LYS A 250 17.70 -12.26 -28.28
C LYS A 250 16.57 -12.99 -29.00
N SER A 251 15.34 -12.98 -28.49
CA SER A 251 14.20 -13.61 -29.16
C SER A 251 13.85 -12.93 -30.49
N ARG A 252 14.00 -11.61 -30.61
CA ARG A 252 13.77 -10.87 -31.87
C ARG A 252 14.89 -11.04 -32.94
N LYS A 253 16.04 -11.61 -32.58
CA LYS A 253 17.14 -11.91 -33.53
C LYS A 253 17.14 -13.34 -34.01
N SER A 254 16.28 -14.19 -33.45
CA SER A 254 16.11 -15.61 -33.81
C SER A 254 14.84 -15.88 -34.63
N GLU A 255 14.07 -14.86 -34.96
CA GLU A 255 13.05 -14.79 -36.00
C GLU A 255 13.61 -14.07 -37.25
#